data_a6dea4b13db86975072a9f433d84b63e
#
_entry.id   a6dea4b13db86975072a9f433d84b63e
#
_cell.length_a   1.000
_cell.length_b   1.000
_cell.length_c   1.000
_cell.angle_alpha   90.00
_cell.angle_beta   90.00
_cell.angle_gamma   90.00
#
_symmetry.space_group_name_H-M   'P 1'
#
loop_
_entity.id
_entity.type
_entity.pdbx_description
1 polymer ?
#
loop_
_entity_poly.entity_id
_entity_poly.type
_entity_poly.pdbx_seq_one_letter_code
_entity_poly.pdbx_strand_id
1 'polypeptide(L)' 'SEQGASNLVGKRVILEDTDSAGNKKYITGKVQCTEKINGKIYLSINDNLYAYEKLYSVVDEDYYNEVINKKQ' A
#
# COMPACT_ATOMS: atom_id res chain seq x y z
N SER A 1 -8.55 10.33 4.13
CA SER A 1 -9.67 10.81 3.30
C SER A 1 -9.60 10.16 1.92
N GLU A 2 -10.71 10.21 1.21
CA GLU A 2 -10.74 9.72 -0.18
C GLU A 2 -9.69 10.43 -1.04
N GLN A 3 -9.53 11.73 -0.86
CA GLN A 3 -8.55 12.50 -1.62
C GLN A 3 -7.13 12.03 -1.32
N GLY A 4 -6.82 11.79 -0.05
CA GLY A 4 -5.51 11.27 0.34
C GLY A 4 -5.23 9.92 -0.27
N ALA A 5 -6.22 9.03 -0.27
CA ALA A 5 -6.08 7.71 -0.87
C ALA A 5 -5.89 7.80 -2.38
N SER A 6 -6.71 8.61 -3.08
CA SER A 6 -6.62 8.72 -4.54
C SER A 6 -5.30 9.32 -5.00
N ASN A 7 -4.66 10.15 -4.17
CA ASN A 7 -3.34 10.70 -4.48
C ASN A 7 -2.25 9.62 -4.51
N LEU A 8 -2.51 8.44 -3.98
CA LEU A 8 -1.54 7.35 -3.96
C LEU A 8 -1.53 6.52 -5.22
N VAL A 9 -2.52 6.67 -6.11
CA VAL A 9 -2.58 5.88 -7.34
C VAL A 9 -1.31 6.09 -8.16
N GLY A 10 -0.68 4.99 -8.56
CA GLY A 10 0.58 4.99 -9.29
C GLY A 10 1.81 5.08 -8.41
N LYS A 11 1.66 5.30 -7.11
CA LYS A 11 2.78 5.39 -6.19
C LYS A 11 3.02 4.04 -5.52
N ARG A 12 4.28 3.79 -5.18
CA ARG A 12 4.65 2.61 -4.41
C ARG A 12 4.44 2.88 -2.94
N VAL A 13 3.81 1.93 -2.28
CA VAL A 13 3.51 2.05 -0.84
C VAL A 13 3.94 0.79 -0.10
N ILE A 14 4.06 0.93 1.20
CA ILE A 14 4.22 -0.19 2.13
C ILE A 14 3.00 -0.18 3.03
N LEU A 15 2.36 -1.33 3.15
CA LEU A 15 1.25 -1.53 4.08
C LEU A 15 1.74 -2.38 5.24
N GLU A 16 1.22 -2.12 6.42
CA GLU A 16 1.46 -2.94 7.60
C GLU A 16 0.18 -3.70 7.93
N ASP A 17 0.30 -5.01 8.03
CA ASP A 17 -0.81 -5.86 8.41
C ASP A 17 -0.41 -6.70 9.62
N THR A 18 -1.40 -7.25 10.31
CA THR A 18 -1.16 -8.06 11.48
C THR A 18 -1.90 -9.38 11.28
N ASP A 19 -1.18 -10.50 11.45
CA ASP A 19 -1.81 -11.82 11.31
C ASP A 19 -2.59 -12.18 12.58
N SER A 20 -3.24 -13.34 12.57
CA SER A 20 -4.07 -13.78 13.70
C SER A 20 -3.29 -14.02 14.98
N ALA A 21 -1.99 -14.24 14.87
CA ALA A 21 -1.10 -14.42 16.03
C ALA A 21 -0.53 -13.11 16.55
N GLY A 22 -0.87 -11.97 15.92
CA GLY A 22 -0.36 -10.67 16.32
C GLY A 22 0.97 -10.30 15.70
N ASN A 23 1.49 -11.10 14.78
CA ASN A 23 2.74 -10.79 14.09
C ASN A 23 2.50 -9.81 12.96
N LYS A 24 3.38 -8.82 12.87
CA LYS A 24 3.30 -7.82 11.79
C LYS A 24 3.92 -8.35 10.52
N LYS A 25 3.31 -8.03 9.40
CA LYS A 25 3.87 -8.30 8.08
C LYS A 25 3.68 -7.07 7.21
N TYR A 26 4.51 -6.94 6.19
CA TYR A 26 4.50 -5.78 5.33
C TYR A 26 4.27 -6.21 3.89
N ILE A 27 3.44 -5.42 3.20
CA ILE A 27 3.08 -5.67 1.81
C ILE A 27 3.52 -4.44 1.04
N THR A 28 4.22 -4.62 -0.07
CA THR A 28 4.63 -3.51 -0.92
C THR A 28 4.13 -3.71 -2.35
N GLY A 29 3.86 -2.60 -3.00
CA GLY A 29 3.46 -2.58 -4.40
C GLY A 29 2.95 -1.21 -4.79
N LYS A 30 2.67 -1.04 -6.07
CA LYS A 30 2.07 0.19 -6.57
C LYS A 30 0.57 0.15 -6.41
N VAL A 31 0.00 1.27 -6.01
CA VAL A 31 -1.45 1.41 -5.92
C VAL A 31 -2.03 1.49 -7.32
N GLN A 32 -2.88 0.54 -7.68
CA GLN A 32 -3.52 0.46 -8.98
C GLN A 32 -4.74 1.37 -9.07
N CYS A 33 -5.53 1.37 -8.02
CA CYS A 33 -6.72 2.21 -7.90
C CYS A 33 -7.17 2.23 -6.45
N THR A 34 -8.17 3.06 -6.16
CA THR A 34 -8.83 3.09 -4.86
C THR A 34 -10.29 2.75 -5.04
N GLU A 35 -10.89 2.16 -4.01
CA GLU A 35 -12.31 1.85 -4.00
C GLU A 35 -12.91 2.20 -2.65
N LYS A 36 -14.18 2.62 -2.68
CA LYS A 36 -14.93 2.87 -1.46
C LYS A 36 -16.05 1.83 -1.37
N ILE A 37 -16.01 1.02 -0.34
CA ILE A 37 -16.97 -0.05 -0.12
C ILE A 37 -17.57 0.11 1.26
N ASN A 38 -18.87 0.29 1.31
CA ASN A 38 -19.61 0.50 2.57
C ASN A 38 -18.97 1.61 3.43
N GLY A 39 -18.59 2.71 2.77
CA GLY A 39 -18.00 3.86 3.46
C GLY A 39 -16.55 3.75 3.83
N LYS A 40 -15.91 2.60 3.56
CA LYS A 40 -14.51 2.37 3.88
C LYS A 40 -13.67 2.39 2.60
N ILE A 41 -12.50 3.01 2.69
CA ILE A 41 -11.61 3.17 1.53
C ILE A 41 -10.59 2.04 1.49
N TYR A 42 -10.39 1.47 0.30
CA TYR A 42 -9.44 0.41 0.04
C TYR A 42 -8.48 0.81 -1.08
N LEU A 43 -7.28 0.26 -1.01
CA LEU A 43 -6.26 0.38 -2.05
C LEU A 43 -6.14 -0.96 -2.76
N SER A 44 -6.14 -0.94 -4.10
CA SER A 44 -5.85 -2.13 -4.89
C SER A 44 -4.35 -2.19 -5.17
N ILE A 45 -3.70 -3.27 -4.73
CA ILE A 45 -2.27 -3.50 -4.90
C ILE A 45 -2.10 -4.96 -5.29
N ASN A 46 -1.44 -5.22 -6.41
CA ASN A 46 -1.24 -6.59 -6.91
C ASN A 46 -2.58 -7.33 -7.05
N ASP A 47 -3.62 -6.61 -7.48
CA ASP A 47 -4.97 -7.12 -7.70
C ASP A 47 -5.70 -7.56 -6.42
N ASN A 48 -5.20 -7.18 -5.26
CA ASN A 48 -5.85 -7.42 -3.98
C ASN A 48 -6.26 -6.08 -3.34
N LEU A 49 -7.34 -6.11 -2.58
CA LEU A 49 -7.82 -4.93 -1.87
C LEU A 49 -7.32 -4.95 -0.44
N TYR A 50 -6.77 -3.82 -0.01
CA TYR A 50 -6.30 -3.62 1.36
C TYR A 50 -6.90 -2.33 1.90
N ALA A 51 -7.28 -2.33 3.17
CA ALA A 51 -7.82 -1.14 3.80
C ALA A 51 -6.78 0.00 3.77
N TYR A 52 -7.22 1.19 3.40
CA TYR A 52 -6.35 2.37 3.38
C TYR A 52 -5.68 2.63 4.73
N GLU A 53 -6.38 2.33 5.82
CA GLU A 53 -5.83 2.54 7.18
C GLU A 53 -4.58 1.72 7.45
N LYS A 54 -4.28 0.72 6.63
CA LYS A 54 -3.06 -0.09 6.75
C LYS A 54 -1.84 0.57 6.13
N LEU A 55 -2.00 1.73 5.52
CA LEU A 55 -0.87 2.45 4.92
C LEU A 55 0.20 2.72 5.99
N TYR A 56 1.40 2.26 5.72
CA TYR A 56 2.55 2.44 6.60
C TYR A 56 3.49 3.52 6.07
N SER A 57 3.81 3.46 4.77
CA SER A 57 4.76 4.38 4.18
C SER A 57 4.51 4.53 2.68
N VAL A 58 4.84 5.70 2.14
CA VAL A 58 4.91 5.93 0.70
C VAL A 58 6.38 5.95 0.33
N VAL A 59 6.76 5.16 -0.65
CA VAL A 59 8.17 4.96 -1.02
C VAL A 59 8.44 5.63 -2.36
N ASP A 60 9.51 6.42 -2.40
CA ASP A 60 9.98 6.98 -3.66
C ASP A 60 10.43 5.85 -4.59
N GLU A 61 9.96 5.88 -5.83
CA GLU A 61 10.24 4.82 -6.80
C GLU A 61 11.74 4.71 -7.12
N ASP A 62 12.41 5.85 -7.23
CA ASP A 62 13.84 5.86 -7.52
C ASP A 62 14.63 5.26 -6.36
N TYR A 63 14.27 5.62 -5.13
CA TYR A 63 14.89 5.05 -3.95
C TYR A 63 14.67 3.54 -3.89
N TYR A 64 13.45 3.11 -4.18
CA TYR A 64 13.13 1.68 -4.19
C TYR A 64 14.01 0.92 -5.17
N ASN A 65 14.15 1.45 -6.40
CA ASN A 65 14.95 0.81 -7.43
C ASN A 65 16.43 0.81 -7.11
N GLU A 66 16.94 1.92 -6.55
CA GLU A 66 18.37 2.06 -6.26
C GLU A 66 18.81 1.28 -5.03
N VAL A 67 17.95 1.11 -4.06
CA VAL A 67 18.35 0.53 -2.77
C VAL A 67 17.70 -0.81 -2.51
N ILE A 68 16.39 -0.88 -2.56
CA ILE A 68 15.65 -2.07 -2.14
C ILE A 68 15.64 -3.16 -3.20
N ASN A 69 15.24 -2.80 -4.41
CA ASN A 69 15.06 -3.78 -5.49
C ASN A 69 16.39 -4.41 -5.95
N LYS A 70 17.47 -3.65 -5.98
CA LYS A 70 18.77 -4.16 -6.41
C LYS A 70 19.40 -5.13 -5.42
N LYS A 71 18.93 -5.17 -4.19
CA LYS A 71 19.47 -6.08 -3.17
C LYS A 71 18.81 -7.45 -3.20
N GLN A 72 17.85 -7.65 -4.07
CA GLN A 72 17.12 -8.91 -4.18
C GLN A 72 17.60 -9.78 -5.38
#